data_7227a6b3118e91f4d533b7036ac2dd85
#
_entry.id   7227a6b3118e91f4d533b7036ac2dd85
#
_cell.length_a   1.000
_cell.length_b   1.000
_cell.length_c   1.000
_cell.angle_alpha   90.00
_cell.angle_beta   90.00
_cell.angle_gamma   90.00
#
_symmetry.space_group_name_H-M   'P 1'
#
loop_
_entity.id
_entity.type
_entity.pdbx_description
1 polymer ?
#
loop_
_entity_poly.entity_id
_entity_poly.type
_entity_poly.pdbx_seq_one_letter_code
_entity_poly.pdbx_strand_id
1 'polypeptide(L)'
;WVAFSLLGKVFMKAMTPLSAVFFASVTGTLFLIPAAVSEGLVAAAVAVPWKAWLAIFYLGLFGTVLGFVWYYEGINRLGPSRASIFINFVPISAVVMAFFILDEPITLSLLIGTLLVCSGVYLTNKRFTPDLIKPTV
;
A
#
# COMPACT_ATOMS: atom_id res chain seq x y z
N TRP A 1 3.76 8.81 -2.58
CA TRP A 1 3.13 8.22 -1.40
C TRP A 1 2.74 9.28 -0.35
N VAL A 2 3.62 10.22 0.00
CA VAL A 2 3.32 11.30 0.96
C VAL A 2 2.11 12.13 0.52
N ALA A 3 2.08 12.57 -0.73
CA ALA A 3 0.94 13.32 -1.29
C ALA A 3 -0.36 12.51 -1.19
N PHE A 4 -0.34 11.22 -1.52
CA PHE A 4 -1.48 10.33 -1.41
C PHE A 4 -2.01 10.23 0.03
N SER A 5 -1.11 10.09 1.02
CA SER A 5 -1.48 10.00 2.43
C SER A 5 -2.05 11.32 2.98
N LEU A 6 -1.48 12.46 2.55
CA LEU A 6 -1.97 13.78 2.95
C LEU A 6 -3.34 14.11 2.32
N LEU A 7 -3.52 13.83 1.03
CA LEU A 7 -4.80 13.95 0.35
C LEU A 7 -5.84 13.02 0.98
N GLY A 8 -5.47 11.78 1.27
CA GLY A 8 -6.33 10.84 1.99
C GLY A 8 -6.83 11.40 3.32
N LYS A 9 -5.96 12.06 4.11
CA LYS A 9 -6.37 12.71 5.37
C LYS A 9 -7.38 13.83 5.15
N VAL A 10 -7.25 14.59 4.06
CA VAL A 10 -8.20 15.66 3.72
C VAL A 10 -9.54 15.09 3.30
N PHE A 11 -9.53 14.08 2.43
CA PHE A 11 -10.75 13.44 1.93
C PHE A 11 -11.54 12.71 3.04
N MET A 12 -10.84 12.09 3.99
CA MET A 12 -11.50 11.39 5.10
C MET A 12 -12.18 12.32 6.12
N LYS A 13 -12.01 13.64 6.01
CA LYS A 13 -12.86 14.58 6.77
C LYS A 13 -14.28 14.66 6.21
N ALA A 14 -14.48 14.35 4.93
CA ALA A 14 -15.73 14.50 4.22
C ALA A 14 -16.37 13.18 3.80
N MET A 15 -15.60 12.07 3.77
CA MET A 15 -16.09 10.78 3.28
C MET A 15 -15.46 9.59 4.03
N THR A 16 -16.13 8.42 3.94
CA THR A 16 -15.63 7.20 4.56
C THR A 16 -14.41 6.64 3.82
N PRO A 17 -13.54 5.83 4.50
CA PRO A 17 -12.41 5.17 3.84
C PRO A 17 -12.80 4.38 2.59
N LEU A 18 -13.90 3.66 2.63
CA LEU A 18 -14.41 2.88 1.50
C LEU A 18 -14.78 3.77 0.31
N SER A 19 -15.47 4.88 0.56
CA SER A 19 -15.84 5.84 -0.49
C SER A 19 -14.59 6.48 -1.11
N ALA A 20 -13.60 6.84 -0.30
CA ALA A 20 -12.35 7.40 -0.80
C ALA A 20 -11.60 6.42 -1.71
N VAL A 21 -11.50 5.15 -1.33
CA VAL A 21 -10.89 4.09 -2.16
C VAL A 21 -11.69 3.88 -3.44
N PHE A 22 -13.03 3.85 -3.36
CA PHE A 22 -13.89 3.67 -4.53
C PHE A 22 -13.66 4.79 -5.57
N PHE A 23 -13.77 6.05 -5.18
CA PHE A 23 -13.58 7.18 -6.09
C PHE A 23 -12.15 7.23 -6.65
N ALA A 24 -11.13 6.97 -5.82
CA ALA A 24 -9.74 6.91 -6.28
C ALA A 24 -9.54 5.80 -7.32
N SER A 25 -10.09 4.61 -7.09
CA SER A 25 -10.00 3.47 -8.02
C SER A 25 -10.72 3.73 -9.33
N VAL A 26 -11.94 4.27 -9.28
CA VAL A 26 -12.72 4.63 -10.50
C VAL A 26 -11.96 5.68 -11.30
N THR A 27 -11.53 6.76 -10.66
CA THR A 27 -10.81 7.84 -11.34
C THR A 27 -9.49 7.34 -11.94
N GLY A 28 -8.70 6.58 -11.17
CA GLY A 28 -7.45 5.98 -11.65
C GLY A 28 -7.66 5.06 -12.84
N THR A 29 -8.70 4.22 -12.79
CA THR A 29 -9.06 3.33 -13.90
C THR A 29 -9.43 4.12 -15.16
N LEU A 30 -10.27 5.15 -15.04
CA LEU A 30 -10.66 5.99 -16.16
C LEU A 30 -9.46 6.66 -16.84
N PHE A 31 -8.48 7.15 -16.07
CA PHE A 31 -7.26 7.73 -16.61
C PHE A 31 -6.34 6.69 -17.30
N LEU A 32 -6.38 5.44 -16.86
CA LEU A 32 -5.55 4.38 -17.43
C LEU A 32 -6.14 3.74 -18.70
N ILE A 33 -7.46 3.81 -18.90
CA ILE A 33 -8.13 3.20 -20.06
C ILE A 33 -7.49 3.62 -21.39
N PRO A 34 -7.26 4.91 -21.71
CA PRO A 34 -6.70 5.30 -23.00
C PRO A 34 -5.33 4.67 -23.26
N ALA A 35 -4.45 4.68 -22.25
CA ALA A 35 -3.13 4.06 -22.36
C ALA A 35 -3.24 2.55 -22.54
N ALA A 36 -4.05 1.87 -21.74
CA ALA A 36 -4.25 0.43 -21.81
C ALA A 36 -4.84 -0.02 -23.17
N VAL A 37 -5.78 0.75 -23.73
CA VAL A 37 -6.34 0.47 -25.05
C VAL A 37 -5.28 0.62 -26.15
N SER A 38 -4.43 1.65 -26.07
CA SER A 38 -3.33 1.84 -27.03
C SER A 38 -2.27 0.73 -26.97
N GLU A 39 -2.11 0.09 -25.82
CA GLU A 39 -1.22 -1.06 -25.61
C GLU A 39 -1.86 -2.43 -25.97
N GLY A 40 -3.09 -2.44 -26.48
CA GLY A 40 -3.77 -3.66 -26.91
C GLY A 40 -4.49 -4.43 -25.79
N LEU A 41 -5.00 -3.72 -24.77
CA LEU A 41 -5.75 -4.30 -23.64
C LEU A 41 -6.81 -5.32 -24.09
N VAL A 42 -7.55 -5.02 -25.15
CA VAL A 42 -8.65 -5.89 -25.62
C VAL A 42 -8.11 -7.25 -26.08
N ALA A 43 -7.03 -7.25 -26.87
CA ALA A 43 -6.40 -8.48 -27.34
C ALA A 43 -5.78 -9.27 -26.18
N ALA A 44 -5.11 -8.59 -25.27
CA ALA A 44 -4.54 -9.18 -24.07
C ALA A 44 -5.62 -9.80 -23.17
N ALA A 45 -6.71 -9.09 -22.92
CA ALA A 45 -7.80 -9.57 -22.06
C ALA A 45 -8.46 -10.86 -22.55
N VAL A 46 -8.58 -11.04 -23.87
CA VAL A 46 -9.14 -12.25 -24.48
C VAL A 46 -8.14 -13.43 -24.43
N ALA A 47 -6.84 -13.14 -24.51
CA ALA A 47 -5.79 -14.16 -24.50
C ALA A 47 -5.45 -14.68 -23.11
N VAL A 48 -5.82 -13.96 -22.06
CA VAL A 48 -5.45 -14.27 -20.65
C VAL A 48 -6.25 -15.49 -20.15
N PRO A 49 -5.59 -16.52 -19.58
CA PRO A 49 -6.26 -17.67 -18.99
C PRO A 49 -7.08 -17.29 -17.75
N TRP A 50 -8.17 -18.02 -17.49
CA TRP A 50 -9.08 -17.75 -16.37
C TRP A 50 -8.38 -17.67 -15.00
N LYS A 51 -7.29 -18.44 -14.81
CA LYS A 51 -6.49 -18.40 -13.58
C LYS A 51 -5.86 -17.01 -13.32
N ALA A 52 -5.44 -16.33 -14.37
CA ALA A 52 -4.91 -14.98 -14.24
C ALA A 52 -6.00 -13.97 -13.88
N TRP A 53 -7.23 -14.14 -14.39
CA TRP A 53 -8.38 -13.33 -13.94
C TRP A 53 -8.69 -13.52 -12.47
N LEU A 54 -8.59 -14.75 -11.93
CA LEU A 54 -8.72 -14.99 -10.49
C LEU A 54 -7.61 -14.30 -9.70
N ALA A 55 -6.36 -14.34 -10.18
CA ALA A 55 -5.24 -13.66 -9.54
C ALA A 55 -5.43 -12.13 -9.54
N ILE A 56 -5.87 -11.55 -10.67
CA ILE A 56 -6.20 -10.13 -10.77
C ILE A 56 -7.33 -9.75 -9.80
N PHE A 57 -8.38 -10.54 -9.74
CA PHE A 57 -9.49 -10.33 -8.81
C PHE A 57 -9.03 -10.41 -7.35
N TYR A 58 -8.23 -11.41 -7.01
CA TYR A 58 -7.65 -11.55 -5.67
C TYR A 58 -6.79 -10.34 -5.29
N LEU A 59 -5.88 -9.92 -6.16
CA LEU A 59 -5.03 -8.75 -5.94
C LEU A 59 -5.85 -7.45 -5.85
N GLY A 60 -6.86 -7.29 -6.71
CA GLY A 60 -7.74 -6.15 -6.67
C GLY A 60 -8.54 -6.06 -5.37
N LEU A 61 -9.12 -7.17 -4.94
CA LEU A 61 -9.94 -7.21 -3.73
C LEU A 61 -9.08 -7.12 -2.45
N PHE A 62 -8.14 -8.02 -2.27
CA PHE A 62 -7.36 -8.10 -1.03
C PHE A 62 -6.20 -7.11 -0.99
N GLY A 63 -5.44 -6.99 -2.06
CA GLY A 63 -4.29 -6.09 -2.11
C GLY A 63 -4.68 -4.63 -2.25
N THR A 64 -5.71 -4.32 -3.03
CA THR A 64 -6.12 -2.94 -3.29
C THR A 64 -7.26 -2.52 -2.38
N VAL A 65 -8.46 -3.11 -2.51
CA VAL A 65 -9.63 -2.61 -1.79
C VAL A 65 -9.44 -2.74 -0.27
N LEU A 66 -9.23 -3.95 0.25
CA LEU A 66 -9.09 -4.16 1.69
C LEU A 66 -7.83 -3.50 2.24
N GLY A 67 -6.70 -3.61 1.53
CA GLY A 67 -5.44 -2.99 1.95
C GLY A 67 -5.55 -1.47 2.10
N PHE A 68 -6.12 -0.78 1.12
CA PHE A 68 -6.28 0.68 1.19
C PHE A 68 -7.39 1.11 2.14
N VAL A 69 -8.50 0.36 2.26
CA VAL A 69 -9.54 0.67 3.25
C VAL A 69 -8.95 0.61 4.66
N TRP A 70 -8.21 -0.46 4.99
CA TRP A 70 -7.56 -0.58 6.30
C TRP A 70 -6.47 0.47 6.51
N TYR A 71 -5.73 0.82 5.46
CA TYR A 71 -4.74 1.89 5.54
C TYR A 71 -5.39 3.24 5.84
N TYR A 72 -6.46 3.60 5.16
CA TYR A 72 -7.20 4.83 5.41
C TYR A 72 -7.87 4.83 6.80
N GLU A 73 -8.39 3.70 7.25
CA GLU A 73 -8.86 3.55 8.63
C GLU A 73 -7.73 3.81 9.64
N GLY A 74 -6.54 3.28 9.36
CA GLY A 74 -5.32 3.55 10.13
C GLY A 74 -4.95 5.04 10.15
N ILE A 75 -4.99 5.73 9.01
CA ILE A 75 -4.77 7.18 8.93
C ILE A 75 -5.80 7.94 9.77
N ASN A 76 -7.06 7.53 9.71
CA ASN A 76 -8.15 8.18 10.43
C ASN A 76 -7.97 8.07 11.96
N ARG A 77 -7.55 6.90 12.44
CA ARG A 77 -7.37 6.63 13.88
C ARG A 77 -6.03 7.09 14.43
N LEU A 78 -4.94 6.87 13.71
CA LEU A 78 -3.55 7.05 14.19
C LEU A 78 -2.88 8.30 13.60
N GLY A 79 -3.44 8.83 12.52
CA GLY A 79 -2.84 9.87 11.70
C GLY A 79 -1.88 9.32 10.62
N PRO A 80 -1.58 10.12 9.57
CA PRO A 80 -0.83 9.65 8.40
C PRO A 80 0.61 9.24 8.71
N SER A 81 1.27 9.95 9.64
CA SER A 81 2.67 9.64 10.00
C SER A 81 2.82 8.28 10.67
N ARG A 82 1.91 7.91 11.58
CA ARG A 82 1.94 6.60 12.23
C ARG A 82 1.46 5.49 11.32
N ALA A 83 0.42 5.74 10.53
CA ALA A 83 -0.09 4.76 9.57
C ALA A 83 0.95 4.41 8.50
N SER A 84 1.75 5.39 8.01
CA SER A 84 2.79 5.14 7.01
C SER A 84 3.95 4.27 7.51
N ILE A 85 4.18 4.18 8.82
CA ILE A 85 5.20 3.30 9.38
C ILE A 85 4.89 1.82 9.06
N PHE A 86 3.61 1.43 9.10
CA PHE A 86 3.20 0.06 8.83
C PHE A 86 3.47 -0.38 7.40
N ILE A 87 3.53 0.55 6.42
CA ILE A 87 3.88 0.23 5.04
C ILE A 87 5.32 -0.29 4.92
N ASN A 88 6.20 0.15 5.78
CA ASN A 88 7.58 -0.33 5.79
C ASN A 88 7.70 -1.81 6.20
N PHE A 89 6.65 -2.41 6.77
CA PHE A 89 6.60 -3.85 7.02
C PHE A 89 6.28 -4.66 5.77
N VAL A 90 5.75 -4.05 4.72
CA VAL A 90 5.40 -4.74 3.47
C VAL A 90 6.61 -5.45 2.84
N PRO A 91 7.79 -4.81 2.65
CA PRO A 91 8.96 -5.49 2.12
C PRO A 91 9.41 -6.66 3.00
N ILE A 92 9.35 -6.51 4.31
CA ILE A 92 9.74 -7.56 5.26
C ILE A 92 8.80 -8.76 5.14
N SER A 93 7.49 -8.50 5.13
CA SER A 93 6.47 -9.54 4.96
C SER A 93 6.60 -10.25 3.62
N ALA A 94 6.91 -9.50 2.54
CA ALA A 94 7.13 -10.06 1.21
C ALA A 94 8.30 -11.04 1.18
N VAL A 95 9.43 -10.69 1.81
CA VAL A 95 10.61 -11.57 1.92
C VAL A 95 10.29 -12.84 2.70
N VAL A 96 9.61 -12.71 3.84
CA VAL A 96 9.19 -13.85 4.67
C VAL A 96 8.26 -14.78 3.88
N MET A 97 7.28 -14.21 3.18
CA MET A 97 6.33 -15.01 2.39
C MET A 97 7.00 -15.66 1.16
N ALA A 98 7.92 -14.98 0.49
CA ALA A 98 8.68 -15.54 -0.62
C ALA A 98 9.49 -16.77 -0.18
N PHE A 99 10.12 -16.70 0.98
CA PHE A 99 10.87 -17.83 1.54
C PHE A 99 9.96 -19.02 1.86
N PHE A 100 8.81 -18.81 2.53
CA PHE A 100 7.95 -19.92 2.97
C PHE A 100 7.02 -20.46 1.87
N ILE A 101 6.62 -19.64 0.89
CA ILE A 101 5.62 -20.03 -0.11
C ILE A 101 6.26 -20.39 -1.44
N LEU A 102 7.34 -19.69 -1.82
CA LEU A 102 8.00 -19.88 -3.12
C LEU A 102 9.31 -20.67 -3.01
N ASP A 103 9.70 -21.09 -1.80
CA ASP A 103 10.99 -21.77 -1.52
C ASP A 103 12.20 -20.98 -2.06
N GLU A 104 12.10 -19.65 -2.12
CA GLU A 104 13.18 -18.80 -2.60
C GLU A 104 14.31 -18.72 -1.58
N PRO A 105 15.59 -18.97 -1.98
CA PRO A 105 16.71 -18.90 -1.05
C PRO A 105 16.91 -17.46 -0.57
N ILE A 106 17.09 -17.30 0.74
CA ILE A 106 17.44 -16.01 1.33
C ILE A 106 18.87 -15.66 0.92
N THR A 107 19.00 -14.71 -0.01
CA THR A 107 20.31 -14.22 -0.45
C THR A 107 20.87 -13.20 0.52
N LEU A 108 22.21 -13.06 0.56
CA LEU A 108 22.88 -12.07 1.39
C LEU A 108 22.41 -10.62 1.06
N SER A 109 22.18 -10.33 -0.22
CA SER A 109 21.64 -9.04 -0.67
C SER A 109 20.26 -8.77 -0.06
N LEU A 110 19.40 -9.79 0.04
CA LEU A 110 18.06 -9.69 0.61
C LEU A 110 18.12 -9.40 2.12
N LEU A 111 19.03 -10.07 2.84
CA LEU A 111 19.28 -9.82 4.26
C LEU A 111 19.77 -8.38 4.51
N ILE A 112 20.75 -7.92 3.74
CA ILE A 112 21.29 -6.56 3.86
C ILE A 112 20.18 -5.54 3.56
N GLY A 113 19.39 -5.73 2.49
CA GLY A 113 18.26 -4.86 2.15
C GLY A 113 17.22 -4.79 3.26
N THR A 114 16.86 -5.94 3.82
CA THR A 114 15.89 -6.01 4.94
C THR A 114 16.42 -5.31 6.19
N LEU A 115 17.69 -5.49 6.53
CA LEU A 115 18.33 -4.79 7.66
C LEU A 115 18.37 -3.27 7.45
N LEU A 116 18.66 -2.80 6.24
CA LEU A 116 18.63 -1.37 5.90
C LEU A 116 17.22 -0.79 6.04
N VAL A 117 16.19 -1.50 5.58
CA VAL A 117 14.78 -1.08 5.75
C VAL A 117 14.42 -1.02 7.24
N CYS A 118 14.72 -2.07 8.01
CA CYS A 118 14.44 -2.10 9.45
C CYS A 118 15.14 -0.97 10.20
N SER A 119 16.41 -0.70 9.87
CA SER A 119 17.17 0.38 10.50
C SER A 119 16.60 1.76 10.15
N GLY A 120 16.18 1.96 8.90
CA GLY A 120 15.52 3.19 8.46
C GLY A 120 14.20 3.44 9.19
N VAL A 121 13.37 2.40 9.34
CA VAL A 121 12.12 2.45 10.12
C VAL A 121 12.39 2.80 11.58
N TYR A 122 13.37 2.15 12.18
CA TYR A 122 13.76 2.42 13.58
C TYR A 122 14.22 3.86 13.79
N LEU A 123 15.09 4.37 12.91
CA LEU A 123 15.60 5.74 12.98
C LEU A 123 14.48 6.77 12.79
N THR A 124 13.57 6.53 11.85
CA THR A 124 12.42 7.40 11.61
C THR A 124 11.49 7.45 12.82
N ASN A 125 11.23 6.30 13.43
CA ASN A 125 10.36 6.20 14.61
C ASN A 125 10.96 6.89 15.84
N LYS A 126 12.27 6.78 16.03
CA LYS A 126 12.97 7.43 17.16
C LYS A 126 12.97 8.96 17.07
N ARG A 127 12.96 9.51 15.85
CA ARG A 127 12.90 10.96 15.62
C ARG A 127 11.48 11.55 15.76
N PHE A 128 10.46 10.71 15.74
CA PHE A 128 9.05 11.13 15.83
C PHE A 128 8.47 11.07 17.25
N THR A 129 9.33 10.97 18.28
CA THR A 129 8.93 11.23 19.67
C THR A 129 9.55 12.58 20.11
N PRO A 130 9.13 13.72 19.58
CA PRO A 130 9.42 14.99 20.21
C PRO A 130 8.36 15.24 21.27
N ASP A 131 8.77 15.81 22.37
CA ASP A 131 8.05 16.33 23.54
C ASP A 131 6.81 17.24 23.25
N LEU A 132 5.91 16.84 22.37
CA LEU A 132 4.70 17.59 22.01
C LEU A 132 3.48 17.21 22.86
N ILE A 133 3.70 16.49 23.98
CA ILE A 133 2.67 16.29 25.00
C ILE A 133 3.18 16.92 26.29
N LYS A 134 3.37 18.25 26.28
CA LYS A 134 3.19 19.03 27.50
C LYS A 134 1.76 19.57 27.47
N PRO A 135 0.86 19.14 28.35
CA PRO A 135 -0.38 19.86 28.53
C PRO A 135 0.00 21.24 29.08
N THR A 136 -0.28 22.27 28.31
CA THR A 136 -0.34 23.62 28.88
C THR A 136 -1.51 23.63 29.85
N VAL A 137 -1.17 23.72 31.14
CA VAL A 137 -2.07 24.01 32.26
C VAL A 137 -2.67 25.40 32.07
#